data_b9923345ca2b88ba802e446e42e402ce
#
_entry.id   b9923345ca2b88ba802e446e42e402ce
#
_cell.length_a   1.000
_cell.length_b   1.000
_cell.length_c   1.000
_cell.angle_alpha   90.00
_cell.angle_beta   90.00
_cell.angle_gamma   90.00
#
_symmetry.space_group_name_H-M   'P 1'
#
loop_
_entity.id
_entity.type
_entity.pdbx_description
1 polymer ?
#
loop_
_entity_poly.entity_id
_entity_poly.type
_entity_poly.pdbx_seq_one_letter_code
_entity_poly.pdbx_strand_id
1 'polypeptide(L)'
;MGALSNFIERSGVATASISLIREQSEAVKPPRALWVPFPLGRPLGAAGDAGFQKNVVRAALSMLETATEPTIEDYPIEAPVEAQSDDWVCPVSFPVKNDESVTTRLIGEINLLAPWSAETRSVRGRTLFGVTGASPDQVESVARALGSIAEQGNLIDLPEGDVEWKFPMPLLIRHLADDLRTFYHEAVASQPGAGAPNHDELSRWLFDTTALGDAIHLIAGHLTEAGDTKSLMTRGFLIPEGYNKSGGSSFPRAPWRDDETEK
;
A
#
# COMPACT_ATOMS: atom_id res chain seq x y z
N MET A 1 0.26 16.11 8.25
CA MET A 1 1.37 17.09 8.37
C MET A 1 0.86 18.53 8.36
N GLY A 2 -0.02 18.97 7.45
CA GLY A 2 -0.47 20.36 7.38
C GLY A 2 -1.09 20.92 8.65
N ALA A 3 -1.87 20.13 9.40
CA ALA A 3 -2.42 20.56 10.70
C ALA A 3 -1.32 20.81 11.75
N LEU A 4 -0.24 19.99 11.72
CA LEU A 4 0.92 20.17 12.59
C LEU A 4 1.68 21.45 12.24
N SER A 5 1.83 21.78 10.95
CA SER A 5 2.46 23.03 10.50
C SER A 5 1.72 24.25 11.04
N ASN A 6 0.38 24.25 10.96
CA ASN A 6 -0.45 25.31 11.54
C ASN A 6 -0.24 25.46 13.06
N PHE A 7 -0.08 24.35 13.78
CA PHE A 7 0.17 24.37 15.22
C PHE A 7 1.57 24.94 15.55
N ILE A 8 2.61 24.49 14.82
CA ILE A 8 3.99 24.92 15.03
C ILE A 8 4.13 26.44 14.76
N GLU A 9 3.50 26.96 13.71
CA GLU A 9 3.58 28.39 13.40
C GLU A 9 2.90 29.29 14.42
N ARG A 10 1.87 28.81 15.12
CA ARG A 10 1.32 29.53 16.28
C ARG A 10 2.31 29.72 17.41
N SER A 11 3.35 28.88 17.45
CA SER A 11 4.47 29.00 18.43
C SER A 11 5.61 29.88 17.91
N GLY A 12 5.44 30.54 16.74
CA GLY A 12 6.41 31.46 16.16
C GLY A 12 7.52 30.79 15.33
N VAL A 13 7.36 29.51 14.97
CA VAL A 13 8.35 28.78 14.15
C VAL A 13 7.79 28.61 12.72
N ALA A 14 8.46 29.21 11.74
CA ALA A 14 8.08 29.09 10.35
C ALA A 14 8.23 27.63 9.84
N THR A 15 7.25 27.18 9.03
CA THR A 15 7.23 25.83 8.49
C THR A 15 7.03 25.82 6.97
N ALA A 16 7.66 24.85 6.30
CA ALA A 16 7.33 24.47 4.93
C ALA A 16 7.13 22.96 4.89
N SER A 17 6.09 22.49 4.23
CA SER A 17 5.77 21.06 4.11
C SER A 17 5.84 20.60 2.66
N ILE A 18 6.22 19.33 2.43
CA ILE A 18 6.12 18.69 1.13
C ILE A 18 4.91 17.77 1.17
N SER A 19 3.99 17.93 0.22
CA SER A 19 2.74 17.19 0.14
C SER A 19 2.67 16.35 -1.13
N LEU A 20 2.20 15.11 -0.99
CA LEU A 20 1.92 14.19 -2.10
C LEU A 20 0.43 14.17 -2.47
N ILE A 21 -0.45 14.68 -1.59
CA ILE A 21 -1.91 14.68 -1.79
C ILE A 21 -2.37 16.13 -1.78
N ARG A 22 -2.66 16.66 -2.97
CA ARG A 22 -3.04 18.05 -3.17
C ARG A 22 -4.35 18.41 -2.46
N GLU A 23 -5.36 17.57 -2.63
CA GLU A 23 -6.70 17.76 -2.08
C GLU A 23 -6.69 17.84 -0.54
N GLN A 24 -5.84 17.03 0.09
CA GLN A 24 -5.68 17.11 1.54
C GLN A 24 -5.02 18.42 1.97
N SER A 25 -4.05 18.91 1.21
CA SER A 25 -3.39 20.19 1.49
C SER A 25 -4.36 21.35 1.30
N GLU A 26 -5.19 21.32 0.27
CA GLU A 26 -6.25 22.33 0.02
C GLU A 26 -7.30 22.37 1.15
N ALA A 27 -7.68 21.19 1.67
CA ALA A 27 -8.62 21.08 2.78
C ALA A 27 -8.06 21.58 4.11
N VAL A 28 -6.78 21.27 4.40
CA VAL A 28 -6.13 21.61 5.69
C VAL A 28 -5.55 23.03 5.69
N LYS A 29 -5.23 23.59 4.52
CA LYS A 29 -4.63 24.93 4.32
C LYS A 29 -3.40 25.14 5.21
N PRO A 30 -2.31 24.39 4.99
CA PRO A 30 -1.06 24.60 5.72
C PRO A 30 -0.48 25.99 5.40
N PRO A 31 0.34 26.55 6.29
CA PRO A 31 0.97 27.86 6.02
C PRO A 31 1.79 27.88 4.73
N ARG A 32 2.56 26.82 4.48
CA ARG A 32 3.31 26.62 3.22
C ARG A 32 3.35 25.14 2.89
N ALA A 33 2.92 24.79 1.67
CA ALA A 33 3.04 23.42 1.16
C ALA A 33 3.56 23.43 -0.28
N LEU A 34 4.62 22.68 -0.53
CA LEU A 34 5.03 22.30 -1.86
C LEU A 34 4.33 20.98 -2.22
N TRP A 35 3.38 21.02 -3.14
CA TRP A 35 2.83 19.79 -3.69
C TRP A 35 3.78 19.22 -4.75
N VAL A 36 4.05 17.93 -4.65
CA VAL A 36 4.92 17.22 -5.61
C VAL A 36 4.15 16.10 -6.29
N PRO A 37 4.19 15.97 -7.63
CA PRO A 37 3.51 14.92 -8.40
C PRO A 37 4.30 13.61 -8.36
N PHE A 38 4.64 13.13 -7.16
CA PHE A 38 5.46 11.94 -6.99
C PHE A 38 4.65 10.79 -6.37
N PRO A 39 5.07 9.53 -6.58
CA PRO A 39 4.43 8.37 -5.95
C PRO A 39 4.41 8.49 -4.42
N LEU A 40 3.31 8.02 -3.80
CA LEU A 40 3.19 7.94 -2.35
C LEU A 40 4.36 7.16 -1.73
N GLY A 41 4.91 7.70 -0.65
CA GLY A 41 6.11 7.14 -0.01
C GLY A 41 7.43 7.66 -0.56
N ARG A 42 7.44 8.45 -1.64
CA ARG A 42 8.65 9.04 -2.25
C ARG A 42 8.56 10.56 -2.40
N PRO A 43 8.40 11.30 -1.31
CA PRO A 43 8.17 12.76 -1.36
C PRO A 43 9.34 13.57 -1.95
N LEU A 44 10.48 12.95 -2.14
CA LEU A 44 11.68 13.56 -2.72
C LEU A 44 12.09 12.91 -4.05
N GLY A 45 11.24 12.06 -4.64
CA GLY A 45 11.55 11.31 -5.86
C GLY A 45 12.33 10.01 -5.60
N ALA A 46 13.13 9.58 -6.56
CA ALA A 46 13.86 8.33 -6.52
C ALA A 46 14.90 8.28 -5.38
N ALA A 47 15.10 7.08 -4.82
CA ALA A 47 16.14 6.84 -3.82
C ALA A 47 17.53 6.99 -4.46
N GLY A 48 18.46 7.63 -3.76
CA GLY A 48 19.85 7.78 -4.22
C GLY A 48 20.09 8.97 -5.16
N ASP A 49 19.07 9.62 -5.70
CA ASP A 49 19.23 10.85 -6.51
C ASP A 49 19.34 12.10 -5.62
N ALA A 50 20.50 12.27 -5.02
CA ALA A 50 20.77 13.40 -4.14
C ALA A 50 20.65 14.78 -4.84
N GLY A 51 20.89 14.84 -6.15
CA GLY A 51 20.75 16.05 -6.94
C GLY A 51 19.30 16.51 -7.02
N PHE A 52 18.43 15.63 -7.46
CA PHE A 52 17.00 15.86 -7.55
C PHE A 52 16.38 16.16 -6.17
N GLN A 53 16.68 15.31 -5.17
CA GLN A 53 16.16 15.47 -3.81
C GLN A 53 16.51 16.83 -3.20
N LYS A 54 17.75 17.31 -3.37
CA LYS A 54 18.17 18.64 -2.90
C LYS A 54 17.39 19.76 -3.59
N ASN A 55 17.04 19.61 -4.87
CA ASN A 55 16.25 20.61 -5.59
C ASN A 55 14.83 20.70 -5.05
N VAL A 56 14.19 19.56 -4.77
CA VAL A 56 12.86 19.51 -4.14
C VAL A 56 12.87 20.17 -2.76
N VAL A 57 13.86 19.83 -1.92
CA VAL A 57 14.00 20.43 -0.57
C VAL A 57 14.27 21.94 -0.68
N ARG A 58 15.10 22.38 -1.62
CA ARG A 58 15.38 23.81 -1.84
C ARG A 58 14.12 24.56 -2.27
N ALA A 59 13.31 23.99 -3.15
CA ALA A 59 12.04 24.58 -3.55
C ALA A 59 11.08 24.72 -2.36
N ALA A 60 10.96 23.71 -1.51
CA ALA A 60 10.15 23.81 -0.31
C ALA A 60 10.67 24.87 0.67
N LEU A 61 11.98 24.97 0.86
CA LEU A 61 12.59 25.94 1.78
C LEU A 61 12.50 27.38 1.24
N SER A 62 12.55 27.59 -0.09
CA SER A 62 12.39 28.94 -0.67
C SER A 62 11.04 29.56 -0.37
N MET A 63 10.00 28.76 -0.15
CA MET A 63 8.68 29.24 0.28
C MET A 63 8.72 29.97 1.63
N LEU A 64 9.71 29.71 2.49
CA LEU A 64 9.88 30.43 3.75
C LEU A 64 10.24 31.92 3.54
N GLU A 65 10.84 32.21 2.39
CA GLU A 65 11.28 33.57 2.03
C GLU A 65 10.24 34.29 1.16
N THR A 66 9.47 33.54 0.36
CA THR A 66 8.59 34.12 -0.67
C THR A 66 7.13 34.18 -0.27
N ALA A 67 6.63 33.20 0.51
CA ALA A 67 5.20 33.11 0.84
C ALA A 67 4.85 33.99 2.06
N THR A 68 3.97 34.95 1.84
CA THR A 68 3.47 35.87 2.88
C THR A 68 2.11 35.49 3.45
N GLU A 69 1.41 34.53 2.82
CA GLU A 69 0.11 33.99 3.20
C GLU A 69 0.08 32.47 3.02
N PRO A 70 -0.93 31.75 3.53
CA PRO A 70 -1.06 30.33 3.32
C PRO A 70 -1.05 29.98 1.84
N THR A 71 -0.02 29.26 1.40
CA THR A 71 0.28 29.01 -0.02
C THR A 71 0.54 27.54 -0.29
N ILE A 72 -0.02 27.04 -1.38
CA ILE A 72 0.32 25.74 -1.96
C ILE A 72 0.95 26.00 -3.31
N GLU A 73 2.20 25.61 -3.48
CA GLU A 73 2.92 25.69 -4.76
C GLU A 73 3.04 24.29 -5.37
N ASP A 74 2.90 24.20 -6.68
CA ASP A 74 3.09 22.97 -7.43
C ASP A 74 4.54 22.84 -7.87
N TYR A 75 5.20 21.73 -7.52
CA TYR A 75 6.55 21.47 -8.01
C TYR A 75 6.49 21.14 -9.51
N PRO A 76 7.21 21.87 -10.38
CA PRO A 76 6.97 21.82 -11.83
C PRO A 76 7.60 20.61 -12.53
N ILE A 77 8.37 19.79 -11.82
CA ILE A 77 9.12 18.66 -12.39
C ILE A 77 8.55 17.37 -11.83
N GLU A 78 8.15 16.46 -12.70
CA GLU A 78 7.80 15.09 -12.32
C GLU A 78 9.04 14.33 -11.82
N ALA A 79 8.84 13.37 -10.91
CA ALA A 79 9.94 12.52 -10.52
C ALA A 79 10.46 11.77 -11.76
N PRO A 80 11.81 11.70 -11.94
CA PRO A 80 12.36 10.87 -12.99
C PRO A 80 11.75 9.47 -12.90
N VAL A 81 11.17 8.99 -13.99
CA VAL A 81 10.66 7.63 -14.08
C VAL A 81 11.86 6.73 -13.86
N GLU A 82 11.81 5.88 -12.83
CA GLU A 82 12.80 4.81 -12.71
C GLU A 82 12.78 4.05 -14.02
N ALA A 83 13.98 3.78 -14.58
CA ALA A 83 14.10 3.08 -15.84
C ALA A 83 13.20 1.84 -15.77
N GLN A 84 12.10 1.88 -16.52
CA GLN A 84 11.20 0.76 -16.60
C GLN A 84 12.00 -0.34 -17.30
N SER A 85 12.26 -1.42 -16.58
CA SER A 85 12.56 -2.66 -17.25
C SER A 85 11.20 -3.19 -17.69
N ASP A 86 10.82 -2.97 -18.93
CA ASP A 86 9.53 -3.43 -19.48
C ASP A 86 9.35 -4.97 -19.44
N ASP A 87 10.33 -5.69 -18.92
CA ASP A 87 10.46 -7.15 -18.97
C ASP A 87 10.66 -7.82 -17.59
N TRP A 88 10.32 -7.14 -16.46
CA TRP A 88 10.46 -7.82 -15.18
C TRP A 88 9.45 -8.97 -15.06
N VAL A 89 9.96 -10.15 -14.85
CA VAL A 89 9.18 -11.35 -14.54
C VAL A 89 9.67 -11.90 -13.21
N CYS A 90 8.74 -12.21 -12.30
CA CYS A 90 9.11 -12.87 -11.06
C CYS A 90 9.83 -14.19 -11.39
N PRO A 91 11.08 -14.40 -10.90
CA PRO A 91 11.84 -15.62 -11.20
C PRO A 91 11.23 -16.89 -10.58
N VAL A 92 10.30 -16.75 -9.63
CA VAL A 92 9.55 -17.88 -9.08
C VAL A 92 8.28 -18.08 -9.89
N SER A 93 8.20 -19.23 -10.58
CA SER A 93 6.98 -19.64 -11.28
C SER A 93 6.09 -20.40 -10.32
N PHE A 94 4.87 -19.90 -10.13
CA PHE A 94 3.86 -20.62 -9.38
C PHE A 94 3.13 -21.60 -10.29
N PRO A 95 3.05 -22.90 -9.95
CA PRO A 95 2.27 -23.86 -10.73
C PRO A 95 0.79 -23.47 -10.65
N VAL A 96 0.20 -23.15 -11.81
CA VAL A 96 -1.24 -22.90 -11.92
C VAL A 96 -1.98 -24.24 -11.83
N LYS A 97 -2.62 -24.48 -10.69
CA LYS A 97 -3.51 -25.63 -10.50
C LYS A 97 -4.92 -25.11 -10.25
N ASN A 98 -5.69 -25.08 -11.31
CA ASN A 98 -7.05 -24.51 -11.31
C ASN A 98 -8.06 -25.33 -10.49
N ASP A 99 -7.72 -26.52 -10.07
CA ASP A 99 -8.52 -27.46 -9.29
C ASP A 99 -8.23 -27.45 -7.77
N GLU A 100 -7.22 -26.72 -7.36
CA GLU A 100 -6.88 -26.56 -5.93
C GLU A 100 -7.58 -25.35 -5.31
N SER A 101 -7.89 -25.44 -4.01
CA SER A 101 -8.44 -24.33 -3.25
C SER A 101 -7.47 -23.14 -3.19
N VAL A 102 -8.00 -21.94 -3.03
CA VAL A 102 -7.17 -20.72 -2.91
C VAL A 102 -6.22 -20.82 -1.72
N THR A 103 -6.66 -21.40 -0.63
CA THR A 103 -5.85 -21.63 0.57
C THR A 103 -4.67 -22.54 0.27
N THR A 104 -4.89 -23.66 -0.44
CA THR A 104 -3.83 -24.61 -0.80
C THR A 104 -2.80 -23.95 -1.70
N ARG A 105 -3.23 -23.21 -2.72
CA ARG A 105 -2.33 -22.49 -3.63
C ARG A 105 -1.53 -21.43 -2.88
N LEU A 106 -2.15 -20.66 -2.00
CA LEU A 106 -1.50 -19.63 -1.19
C LEU A 106 -0.39 -20.19 -0.30
N ILE A 107 -0.65 -21.32 0.37
CA ILE A 107 0.36 -22.02 1.16
C ILE A 107 1.51 -22.54 0.28
N GLY A 108 1.18 -23.05 -0.90
CA GLY A 108 2.19 -23.48 -1.88
C GLY A 108 3.11 -22.33 -2.30
N GLU A 109 2.57 -21.16 -2.59
CA GLU A 109 3.34 -19.96 -2.92
C GLU A 109 4.23 -19.50 -1.75
N ILE A 110 3.68 -19.48 -0.53
CA ILE A 110 4.45 -19.13 0.67
C ILE A 110 5.65 -20.05 0.86
N ASN A 111 5.48 -21.36 0.69
CA ASN A 111 6.58 -22.31 0.83
C ASN A 111 7.69 -22.07 -0.22
N LEU A 112 7.32 -21.69 -1.44
CA LEU A 112 8.29 -21.34 -2.49
C LEU A 112 9.01 -20.01 -2.20
N LEU A 113 8.32 -19.04 -1.60
CA LEU A 113 8.86 -17.71 -1.31
C LEU A 113 9.61 -17.62 0.03
N ALA A 114 9.39 -18.55 0.96
CA ALA A 114 9.92 -18.49 2.32
C ALA A 114 11.46 -18.31 2.40
N PRO A 115 12.28 -19.00 1.59
CA PRO A 115 13.74 -18.81 1.64
C PRO A 115 14.15 -17.38 1.29
N TRP A 116 13.50 -16.76 0.30
CA TRP A 116 13.80 -15.40 -0.16
C TRP A 116 13.36 -14.33 0.85
N SER A 117 12.18 -14.49 1.44
CA SER A 117 11.71 -13.61 2.51
C SER A 117 12.63 -13.69 3.74
N ALA A 118 13.06 -14.89 4.12
CA ALA A 118 14.01 -15.08 5.21
C ALA A 118 15.37 -14.40 4.94
N GLU A 119 15.88 -14.49 3.71
CA GLU A 119 17.12 -13.81 3.31
C GLU A 119 16.98 -12.29 3.41
N THR A 120 15.90 -11.71 2.91
CA THR A 120 15.64 -10.26 3.04
C THR A 120 15.63 -9.83 4.49
N ARG A 121 14.96 -10.57 5.37
CA ARG A 121 14.93 -10.25 6.81
C ARG A 121 16.32 -10.36 7.44
N SER A 122 17.09 -11.38 7.07
CA SER A 122 18.46 -11.56 7.55
C SER A 122 19.35 -10.38 7.16
N VAL A 123 19.30 -9.97 5.90
CA VAL A 123 20.13 -8.87 5.37
C VAL A 123 19.70 -7.51 5.96
N ARG A 124 18.39 -7.28 6.10
CA ARG A 124 17.85 -6.00 6.62
C ARG A 124 17.86 -5.89 8.14
N GLY A 125 17.96 -7.02 8.86
CA GLY A 125 17.86 -7.08 10.31
C GLY A 125 16.49 -6.67 10.86
N ARG A 126 15.46 -6.59 10.00
CA ARG A 126 14.09 -6.19 10.36
C ARG A 126 13.07 -6.70 9.35
N THR A 127 11.82 -6.76 9.78
CA THR A 127 10.66 -7.00 8.92
C THR A 127 9.53 -6.03 9.26
N LEU A 128 8.61 -5.81 8.32
CA LEU A 128 7.33 -5.14 8.55
C LEU A 128 6.18 -6.16 8.71
N PHE A 129 6.47 -7.45 8.59
CA PHE A 129 5.52 -8.52 8.88
C PHE A 129 5.23 -8.57 10.40
N GLY A 130 3.99 -8.84 10.78
CA GLY A 130 3.58 -9.06 12.16
C GLY A 130 2.63 -8.00 12.70
N VAL A 131 2.02 -7.20 11.86
CA VAL A 131 0.98 -6.24 12.24
C VAL A 131 -0.20 -6.96 12.88
N THR A 132 -0.59 -8.13 12.36
CA THR A 132 -1.68 -8.98 12.89
C THR A 132 -1.43 -9.52 14.28
N GLY A 133 -0.19 -9.57 14.75
CA GLY A 133 0.25 -10.27 15.96
C GLY A 133 1.05 -11.53 15.67
N ALA A 134 1.00 -12.05 14.44
CA ALA A 134 1.76 -13.20 14.02
C ALA A 134 3.26 -12.91 13.93
N SER A 135 4.10 -13.88 14.27
CA SER A 135 5.52 -13.85 13.98
C SER A 135 5.78 -14.27 12.52
N PRO A 136 6.95 -13.96 11.93
CA PRO A 136 7.30 -14.42 10.60
C PRO A 136 7.26 -15.96 10.42
N ASP A 137 7.46 -16.72 11.49
CA ASP A 137 7.37 -18.19 11.47
C ASP A 137 5.91 -18.68 11.41
N GLN A 138 4.94 -17.82 11.69
CA GLN A 138 3.51 -18.10 11.63
C GLN A 138 2.87 -17.58 10.32
N VAL A 139 3.66 -17.32 9.28
CA VAL A 139 3.13 -16.84 7.98
C VAL A 139 2.12 -17.80 7.37
N GLU A 140 2.30 -19.10 7.56
CA GLU A 140 1.33 -20.12 7.09
C GLU A 140 -0.01 -20.01 7.81
N SER A 141 -0.03 -19.70 9.10
CA SER A 141 -1.25 -19.47 9.88
C SER A 141 -1.99 -18.22 9.38
N VAL A 142 -1.26 -17.15 9.05
CA VAL A 142 -1.82 -15.95 8.42
C VAL A 142 -2.44 -16.27 7.06
N ALA A 143 -1.76 -17.10 6.26
CA ALA A 143 -2.26 -17.52 4.95
C ALA A 143 -3.51 -18.41 5.05
N ARG A 144 -3.54 -19.35 5.98
CA ARG A 144 -4.73 -20.18 6.24
C ARG A 144 -5.91 -19.33 6.68
N ALA A 145 -5.67 -18.35 7.56
CA ALA A 145 -6.70 -17.42 8.00
C ALA A 145 -7.28 -16.63 6.83
N LEU A 146 -6.44 -15.98 6.01
CA LEU A 146 -6.90 -15.21 4.86
C LEU A 146 -7.58 -16.08 3.80
N GLY A 147 -7.00 -17.25 3.49
CA GLY A 147 -7.56 -18.20 2.52
C GLY A 147 -8.91 -18.74 2.95
N SER A 148 -9.09 -19.12 4.23
CA SER A 148 -10.36 -19.56 4.77
C SER A 148 -11.44 -18.48 4.68
N ILE A 149 -11.10 -17.22 4.99
CA ILE A 149 -12.03 -16.09 4.82
C ILE A 149 -12.40 -15.92 3.34
N ALA A 150 -11.45 -16.03 2.44
CA ALA A 150 -11.69 -15.92 0.99
C ALA A 150 -12.64 -17.00 0.47
N GLU A 151 -12.50 -18.23 0.96
CA GLU A 151 -13.34 -19.37 0.52
C GLU A 151 -14.71 -19.41 1.18
N GLN A 152 -14.81 -19.05 2.45
CA GLN A 152 -16.02 -19.20 3.24
C GLN A 152 -16.86 -17.91 3.36
N GLY A 153 -16.25 -16.75 3.12
CA GLY A 153 -16.92 -15.45 3.26
C GLY A 153 -17.25 -15.07 4.72
N ASN A 154 -16.62 -15.72 5.72
CA ASN A 154 -16.84 -15.36 7.12
C ASN A 154 -16.13 -14.05 7.48
N LEU A 155 -16.89 -12.96 7.61
CA LEU A 155 -16.39 -11.62 7.94
C LEU A 155 -16.58 -11.24 9.41
N ILE A 156 -17.08 -12.16 10.24
CA ILE A 156 -17.54 -11.87 11.62
C ILE A 156 -16.63 -12.50 12.65
N ASP A 157 -16.37 -13.79 12.51
CA ASP A 157 -15.64 -14.57 13.51
C ASP A 157 -14.14 -14.47 13.25
N LEU A 158 -13.36 -14.40 14.33
CA LEU A 158 -11.90 -14.47 14.23
C LEU A 158 -11.48 -15.86 13.74
N PRO A 159 -10.49 -15.93 12.83
CA PRO A 159 -9.95 -17.22 12.41
C PRO A 159 -9.36 -17.99 13.59
N GLU A 160 -9.67 -19.29 13.66
CA GLU A 160 -9.07 -20.20 14.63
C GLU A 160 -7.59 -20.49 14.26
N GLY A 161 -6.76 -20.72 15.27
CA GLY A 161 -5.35 -21.06 15.06
C GLY A 161 -4.45 -20.75 16.26
N ASP A 162 -3.16 -20.72 15.99
CA ASP A 162 -2.07 -20.52 16.96
C ASP A 162 -1.62 -19.05 17.07
N VAL A 163 -2.35 -18.13 16.45
CA VAL A 163 -2.04 -16.68 16.49
C VAL A 163 -3.05 -15.95 17.38
N GLU A 164 -2.55 -15.15 18.29
CA GLU A 164 -3.35 -14.20 19.05
C GLU A 164 -3.55 -12.93 18.21
N TRP A 165 -4.71 -12.83 17.56
CA TRP A 165 -5.02 -11.73 16.66
C TRP A 165 -5.21 -10.41 17.40
N LYS A 166 -4.52 -9.35 16.96
CA LYS A 166 -4.56 -8.01 17.59
C LYS A 166 -5.77 -7.17 17.20
N PHE A 167 -6.50 -7.54 16.16
CA PHE A 167 -7.59 -6.74 15.63
C PHE A 167 -8.90 -7.51 15.54
N PRO A 168 -10.05 -6.84 15.72
CA PRO A 168 -11.35 -7.44 15.46
C PRO A 168 -11.64 -7.50 13.96
N MET A 169 -12.62 -8.34 13.59
CA MET A 169 -13.17 -8.36 12.23
C MET A 169 -14.04 -7.10 11.95
N PRO A 170 -14.12 -6.58 10.72
CA PRO A 170 -13.35 -7.01 9.53
C PRO A 170 -11.96 -6.35 9.40
N LEU A 171 -11.55 -5.53 10.36
CA LEU A 171 -10.24 -4.83 10.30
C LEU A 171 -9.06 -5.80 10.23
N LEU A 172 -9.17 -6.96 10.89
CA LEU A 172 -8.15 -8.01 10.81
C LEU A 172 -7.86 -8.43 9.37
N ILE A 173 -8.87 -8.51 8.52
CA ILE A 173 -8.73 -8.90 7.10
C ILE A 173 -7.71 -8.01 6.38
N ARG A 174 -7.79 -6.69 6.59
CA ARG A 174 -6.82 -5.76 6.04
C ARG A 174 -5.40 -6.11 6.48
N HIS A 175 -5.22 -6.35 7.76
CA HIS A 175 -3.88 -6.60 8.32
C HIS A 175 -3.34 -7.99 7.96
N LEU A 176 -4.19 -9.01 7.77
CA LEU A 176 -3.78 -10.29 7.19
C LEU A 176 -3.23 -10.10 5.77
N ALA A 177 -3.94 -9.31 4.95
CA ALA A 177 -3.47 -8.97 3.62
C ALA A 177 -2.17 -8.13 3.64
N ASP A 178 -2.02 -7.19 4.57
CA ASP A 178 -0.82 -6.36 4.72
C ASP A 178 0.40 -7.22 5.13
N ASP A 179 0.25 -8.16 6.06
CA ASP A 179 1.32 -9.08 6.46
C ASP A 179 1.75 -9.98 5.30
N LEU A 180 0.81 -10.57 4.57
CA LEU A 180 1.15 -11.40 3.41
C LEU A 180 1.77 -10.59 2.27
N ARG A 181 1.29 -9.39 1.96
CA ARG A 181 1.95 -8.50 0.99
C ARG A 181 3.38 -8.21 1.41
N THR A 182 3.60 -7.92 2.68
CA THR A 182 4.95 -7.69 3.22
C THR A 182 5.84 -8.90 2.96
N PHE A 183 5.35 -10.10 3.25
CA PHE A 183 6.09 -11.34 3.01
C PHE A 183 6.45 -11.53 1.53
N TYR A 184 5.49 -11.33 0.61
CA TYR A 184 5.73 -11.42 -0.83
C TYR A 184 6.72 -10.37 -1.33
N HIS A 185 6.60 -9.13 -0.87
CA HIS A 185 7.53 -8.05 -1.24
C HIS A 185 8.95 -8.28 -0.68
N GLU A 186 9.06 -8.78 0.54
CA GLU A 186 10.36 -9.18 1.11
C GLU A 186 10.99 -10.30 0.30
N ALA A 187 10.20 -11.30 -0.12
CA ALA A 187 10.69 -12.37 -0.97
C ALA A 187 11.22 -11.85 -2.33
N VAL A 188 10.47 -10.99 -3.00
CA VAL A 188 10.90 -10.39 -4.28
C VAL A 188 12.19 -9.59 -4.12
N ALA A 189 12.38 -8.90 -3.00
CA ALA A 189 13.55 -8.04 -2.77
C ALA A 189 14.89 -8.78 -2.69
N SER A 190 14.90 -10.09 -2.44
CA SER A 190 16.12 -10.93 -2.36
C SER A 190 16.26 -11.91 -3.51
N GLN A 191 15.29 -11.96 -4.43
CA GLN A 191 15.41 -12.87 -5.58
C GLN A 191 16.55 -12.44 -6.50
N PRO A 192 17.35 -13.41 -7.00
CA PRO A 192 18.37 -13.12 -7.99
C PRO A 192 17.72 -12.75 -9.32
N GLY A 193 18.20 -11.70 -9.96
CA GLY A 193 17.67 -11.27 -11.25
C GLY A 193 18.18 -9.89 -11.66
N ALA A 194 17.84 -9.49 -12.86
CA ALA A 194 18.21 -8.20 -13.43
C ALA A 194 17.23 -7.12 -13.02
N GLY A 195 17.44 -6.53 -11.86
CA GLY A 195 16.71 -5.35 -11.43
C GLY A 195 15.52 -5.61 -10.50
N ALA A 196 15.05 -4.54 -9.87
CA ALA A 196 13.84 -4.55 -9.05
C ALA A 196 12.63 -4.19 -9.92
N PRO A 197 11.46 -4.82 -9.68
CA PRO A 197 10.24 -4.43 -10.37
C PRO A 197 9.88 -2.98 -10.01
N ASN A 198 9.30 -2.26 -10.96
CA ASN A 198 8.60 -1.03 -10.61
C ASN A 198 7.30 -1.34 -9.87
N HIS A 199 6.61 -0.32 -9.36
CA HIS A 199 5.43 -0.55 -8.53
C HIS A 199 4.26 -1.15 -9.32
N ASP A 200 4.11 -0.83 -10.61
CA ASP A 200 3.08 -1.39 -11.47
C ASP A 200 3.32 -2.87 -11.77
N GLU A 201 4.54 -3.24 -12.12
CA GLU A 201 4.94 -4.63 -12.36
C GLU A 201 4.71 -5.49 -11.12
N LEU A 202 5.17 -4.99 -9.95
CA LEU A 202 4.99 -5.68 -8.67
C LEU A 202 3.51 -5.82 -8.29
N SER A 203 2.71 -4.77 -8.51
CA SER A 203 1.28 -4.78 -8.20
C SER A 203 0.52 -5.72 -9.14
N ARG A 204 0.78 -5.67 -10.46
CA ARG A 204 0.15 -6.58 -11.43
C ARG A 204 0.53 -8.02 -11.14
N TRP A 205 1.81 -8.30 -10.89
CA TRP A 205 2.22 -9.63 -10.48
C TRP A 205 1.44 -10.10 -9.25
N LEU A 206 1.37 -9.29 -8.19
CA LEU A 206 0.70 -9.69 -6.96
C LEU A 206 -0.82 -9.88 -7.16
N PHE A 207 -1.50 -8.92 -7.78
CA PHE A 207 -2.96 -8.95 -7.89
C PHE A 207 -3.50 -9.81 -9.03
N ASP A 208 -2.72 -10.04 -10.10
CA ASP A 208 -3.20 -10.72 -11.30
C ASP A 208 -2.70 -12.16 -11.41
N THR A 209 -1.56 -12.50 -10.76
CA THR A 209 -0.89 -13.79 -11.00
C THR A 209 -0.69 -14.65 -9.75
N THR A 210 -0.91 -14.12 -8.53
CA THR A 210 -0.69 -14.88 -7.30
C THR A 210 -1.99 -15.36 -6.66
N ALA A 211 -1.92 -16.44 -5.89
CA ALA A 211 -3.04 -16.91 -5.07
C ALA A 211 -3.41 -15.88 -3.98
N LEU A 212 -2.44 -15.07 -3.53
CA LEU A 212 -2.72 -13.95 -2.63
C LEU A 212 -3.64 -12.92 -3.30
N GLY A 213 -3.37 -12.57 -4.55
CA GLY A 213 -4.23 -11.67 -5.33
C GLY A 213 -5.64 -12.23 -5.49
N ASP A 214 -5.76 -13.52 -5.83
CA ASP A 214 -7.06 -14.19 -5.94
C ASP A 214 -7.83 -14.17 -4.61
N ALA A 215 -7.18 -14.49 -3.48
CA ALA A 215 -7.79 -14.44 -2.15
C ALA A 215 -8.32 -13.03 -1.83
N ILE A 216 -7.51 -11.99 -2.10
CA ILE A 216 -7.89 -10.59 -1.86
C ILE A 216 -9.10 -10.20 -2.72
N HIS A 217 -9.15 -10.60 -4.00
CA HIS A 217 -10.30 -10.32 -4.88
C HIS A 217 -11.57 -11.01 -4.41
N LEU A 218 -11.51 -12.27 -3.96
CA LEU A 218 -12.66 -12.99 -3.39
C LEU A 218 -13.18 -12.27 -2.14
N ILE A 219 -12.30 -11.90 -1.23
CA ILE A 219 -12.66 -11.16 -0.01
C ILE A 219 -13.28 -9.79 -0.34
N ALA A 220 -12.73 -9.09 -1.32
CA ALA A 220 -13.30 -7.81 -1.77
C ALA A 220 -14.73 -7.97 -2.30
N GLY A 221 -15.05 -9.11 -2.94
CA GLY A 221 -16.41 -9.50 -3.31
C GLY A 221 -17.31 -9.65 -2.07
N HIS A 222 -16.91 -10.48 -1.11
CA HIS A 222 -17.67 -10.70 0.13
C HIS A 222 -17.93 -9.41 0.92
N LEU A 223 -16.91 -8.53 1.01
CA LEU A 223 -17.05 -7.22 1.68
C LEU A 223 -18.01 -6.29 0.93
N THR A 224 -18.07 -6.39 -0.39
CA THR A 224 -19.03 -5.63 -1.22
C THR A 224 -20.43 -6.14 -1.00
N GLU A 225 -20.65 -7.45 -0.97
CA GLU A 225 -21.94 -8.09 -0.72
C GLU A 225 -22.48 -7.79 0.69
N ALA A 226 -21.59 -7.74 1.70
CA ALA A 226 -21.96 -7.35 3.07
C ALA A 226 -22.51 -5.92 3.15
N GLY A 227 -21.95 -4.98 2.37
CA GLY A 227 -22.48 -3.64 2.12
C GLY A 227 -22.49 -2.68 3.32
N ASP A 228 -22.10 -3.10 4.51
CA ASP A 228 -22.02 -2.22 5.66
C ASP A 228 -20.77 -1.31 5.60
N THR A 229 -20.80 -0.18 6.32
CA THR A 229 -19.75 0.84 6.27
C THR A 229 -18.38 0.29 6.62
N LYS A 230 -18.26 -0.60 7.61
CA LYS A 230 -16.96 -1.14 8.03
C LYS A 230 -16.38 -2.06 6.96
N SER A 231 -17.22 -2.92 6.38
CA SER A 231 -16.86 -3.82 5.28
C SER A 231 -16.41 -3.03 4.04
N LEU A 232 -17.17 -2.02 3.64
CA LEU A 232 -16.81 -1.16 2.49
C LEU A 232 -15.52 -0.37 2.72
N MET A 233 -15.29 0.14 3.93
CA MET A 233 -14.02 0.78 4.27
C MET A 233 -12.85 -0.21 4.25
N THR A 234 -13.01 -1.41 4.80
CA THR A 234 -11.97 -2.45 4.75
C THR A 234 -11.64 -2.81 3.32
N ARG A 235 -12.66 -3.01 2.47
CA ARG A 235 -12.47 -3.26 1.03
C ARG A 235 -11.60 -2.18 0.36
N GLY A 236 -11.83 -0.91 0.67
CA GLY A 236 -11.07 0.21 0.10
C GLY A 236 -9.56 0.17 0.37
N PHE A 237 -9.12 -0.56 1.40
CA PHE A 237 -7.71 -0.74 1.72
C PHE A 237 -7.09 -2.02 1.13
N LEU A 238 -7.89 -2.91 0.56
CA LEU A 238 -7.40 -4.21 0.08
C LEU A 238 -6.76 -4.13 -1.30
N ILE A 239 -7.35 -3.40 -2.23
CA ILE A 239 -6.90 -3.36 -3.62
C ILE A 239 -6.69 -1.89 -4.00
N PRO A 240 -5.48 -1.49 -4.41
CA PRO A 240 -5.24 -0.14 -4.92
C PRO A 240 -6.11 0.16 -6.13
N GLU A 241 -6.43 1.44 -6.32
CA GLU A 241 -7.17 1.90 -7.49
C GLU A 241 -6.39 1.57 -8.77
N GLY A 242 -7.07 1.06 -9.78
CA GLY A 242 -6.44 0.58 -11.02
C GLY A 242 -6.16 -0.92 -11.10
N TYR A 243 -6.14 -1.63 -9.96
CA TYR A 243 -5.92 -3.09 -9.92
C TYR A 243 -7.18 -3.88 -9.55
N ASN A 244 -8.33 -3.23 -9.48
CA ASN A 244 -9.59 -3.86 -9.16
C ASN A 244 -10.19 -4.51 -10.43
N LYS A 245 -10.24 -5.85 -10.48
CA LYS A 245 -10.80 -6.63 -11.61
C LYS A 245 -12.29 -6.34 -11.89
N SER A 246 -13.05 -5.90 -10.87
CA SER A 246 -14.47 -5.57 -11.02
C SER A 246 -14.73 -4.15 -11.55
N GLY A 247 -13.69 -3.34 -11.74
CA GLY A 247 -13.82 -1.93 -12.13
C GLY A 247 -14.39 -1.04 -11.01
N GLY A 248 -14.27 0.26 -11.17
CA GLY A 248 -14.79 1.23 -10.22
C GLY A 248 -13.84 1.59 -9.07
N SER A 249 -14.21 2.61 -8.30
CA SER A 249 -13.42 3.07 -7.15
C SER A 249 -13.40 2.05 -6.03
N SER A 250 -12.24 1.84 -5.43
CA SER A 250 -12.06 0.98 -4.26
C SER A 250 -12.75 1.53 -3.00
N PHE A 251 -12.97 2.86 -2.95
CA PHE A 251 -13.65 3.51 -1.84
C PHE A 251 -15.09 3.88 -2.19
N PRO A 252 -16.04 3.79 -1.24
CA PRO A 252 -17.38 4.33 -1.44
C PRO A 252 -17.25 5.83 -1.72
N ARG A 253 -18.01 6.34 -2.70
CA ARG A 253 -18.08 7.79 -2.95
C ARG A 253 -18.58 8.48 -1.69
N ALA A 254 -17.85 9.51 -1.27
CA ALA A 254 -18.29 10.32 -0.16
C ALA A 254 -19.59 11.06 -0.52
N PRO A 255 -20.61 11.03 0.33
CA PRO A 255 -21.93 11.62 0.02
C PRO A 255 -21.91 13.10 -0.38
N TRP A 256 -20.84 13.84 -0.01
CA TRP A 256 -20.67 15.26 -0.33
C TRP A 256 -19.98 15.53 -1.69
N ARG A 257 -19.66 14.51 -2.48
CA ARG A 257 -18.99 14.66 -3.78
C ARG A 257 -19.98 14.74 -4.97
N ASP A 258 -21.25 14.46 -4.73
CA ASP A 258 -22.25 14.37 -5.80
C ASP A 258 -22.82 15.72 -6.25
N ASP A 259 -22.49 16.85 -5.56
CA ASP A 259 -23.10 18.17 -5.84
C ASP A 259 -22.28 19.10 -6.75
N GLU A 260 -21.05 18.74 -7.16
CA GLU A 260 -20.17 19.66 -7.90
C GLU A 260 -19.95 19.34 -9.39
N THR A 261 -20.57 18.29 -9.95
CA THR A 261 -20.34 17.90 -11.36
C THR A 261 -21.52 18.19 -12.31
N GLU A 262 -22.59 18.87 -11.85
CA GLU A 262 -23.66 19.37 -12.71
C GLU A 262 -23.81 20.90 -12.61
N LYS A 263 -22.81 21.65 -13.04
CA LYS A 263 -23.00 23.05 -13.48
C LYS A 263 -21.99 23.43 -14.55
#